data_d6e8f3a7eb392f9d9dc56d4dd83165d3
#
_entry.id   d6e8f3a7eb392f9d9dc56d4dd83165d3
#
_cell.length_a   1.000
_cell.length_b   1.000
_cell.length_c   1.000
_cell.angle_alpha   90.00
_cell.angle_beta   90.00
_cell.angle_gamma   90.00
#
_symmetry.space_group_name_H-M   'P 1'
#
loop_
_entity.id
_entity.type
_entity.pdbx_description
1 polymer ?
#
loop_
_entity_poly.entity_id
_entity_poly.type
_entity_poly.pdbx_seq_one_letter_code
_entity_poly.pdbx_strand_id
1 'polypeptide(L)'
;AKAIDQLAAAGADCVAITSLGGHFCFEETQAVSALPLISGVAPLDAYFQKRGIGTVGILGTKVVMKTGLYGQLHQTKAVALEDEIEHLAQSYQDLAVAGHCTDEQRALFMDAGARLVSDRGADAVVLAGTDLNLAFDGRATDYTVIDALDVHVDILARLATGHITLEQAMGKPDV
;
A
#
# COMPACT_ATOMS: atom_id res chain seq x y z
N ALA A 1 2.89 -10.61 17.58
CA ALA A 1 2.01 -11.25 18.56
C ALA A 1 1.89 -10.41 19.84
N LYS A 2 2.96 -10.20 20.65
CA LYS A 2 2.88 -9.56 21.98
C LYS A 2 2.14 -8.20 22.00
N ALA A 3 2.34 -7.32 21.00
CA ALA A 3 1.60 -6.06 20.93
C ALA A 3 0.11 -6.28 20.65
N ILE A 4 -0.23 -7.30 19.84
CA ILE A 4 -1.60 -7.67 19.54
C ILE A 4 -2.29 -8.22 20.78
N ASP A 5 -1.61 -9.03 21.60
CA ASP A 5 -2.15 -9.55 22.87
C ASP A 5 -2.46 -8.40 23.85
N GLN A 6 -1.62 -7.34 23.87
CA GLN A 6 -1.89 -6.15 24.67
C GLN A 6 -3.12 -5.37 24.17
N LEU A 7 -3.32 -5.26 22.85
CA LEU A 7 -4.49 -4.64 22.26
C LEU A 7 -5.75 -5.46 22.56
N ALA A 8 -5.69 -6.79 22.46
CA ALA A 8 -6.79 -7.68 22.82
C ALA A 8 -7.17 -7.53 24.32
N ALA A 9 -6.17 -7.48 25.20
CA ALA A 9 -6.40 -7.25 26.63
C ALA A 9 -6.99 -5.86 26.94
N ALA A 10 -6.76 -4.88 26.06
CA ALA A 10 -7.33 -3.55 26.13
C ALA A 10 -8.75 -3.46 25.51
N GLY A 11 -9.28 -4.56 24.96
CA GLY A 11 -10.64 -4.62 24.41
C GLY A 11 -10.76 -4.25 22.93
N ALA A 12 -9.67 -4.35 22.16
CA ALA A 12 -9.75 -4.18 20.71
C ALA A 12 -10.43 -5.38 20.04
N ASP A 13 -11.25 -5.14 19.01
CA ASP A 13 -11.94 -6.16 18.23
C ASP A 13 -11.13 -6.65 17.03
N CYS A 14 -10.23 -5.82 16.52
CA CYS A 14 -9.33 -6.12 15.40
C CYS A 14 -8.09 -5.24 15.45
N VAL A 15 -7.12 -5.55 14.58
CA VAL A 15 -5.86 -4.80 14.45
C VAL A 15 -5.56 -4.51 12.99
N ALA A 16 -5.03 -3.34 12.70
CA ALA A 16 -4.48 -3.00 11.40
C ALA A 16 -2.97 -2.81 11.47
N ILE A 17 -2.25 -3.33 10.47
CA ILE A 17 -0.83 -3.00 10.27
C ILE A 17 -0.79 -1.75 9.41
N THR A 18 -0.38 -0.61 9.98
CA THR A 18 -0.41 0.69 9.29
C THR A 18 0.66 0.85 8.22
N SER A 19 1.75 0.07 8.28
CA SER A 19 2.80 0.08 7.27
C SER A 19 2.59 -0.99 6.22
N LEU A 20 2.52 -0.61 4.95
CA LEU A 20 2.50 -1.58 3.84
C LEU A 20 3.78 -2.43 3.83
N GLY A 21 4.94 -1.84 4.16
CA GLY A 21 6.17 -2.58 4.35
C GLY A 21 6.09 -3.65 5.45
N GLY A 22 5.24 -3.46 6.45
CA GLY A 22 5.01 -4.43 7.53
C GLY A 22 4.21 -5.67 7.12
N HIS A 23 3.61 -5.68 5.93
CA HIS A 23 2.82 -6.82 5.44
C HIS A 23 3.67 -8.01 4.95
N PHE A 24 5.01 -7.89 4.96
CA PHE A 24 5.90 -9.00 4.59
C PHE A 24 5.70 -10.27 5.43
N CYS A 25 5.18 -10.13 6.65
CA CYS A 25 4.89 -11.24 7.58
C CYS A 25 3.40 -11.25 8.00
N PHE A 26 2.51 -10.77 7.13
CA PHE A 26 1.08 -10.63 7.47
C PHE A 26 0.45 -11.99 7.80
N GLU A 27 0.67 -13.01 6.98
CA GLU A 27 0.08 -14.34 7.15
C GLU A 27 0.60 -15.03 8.42
N GLU A 28 1.91 -14.97 8.67
CA GLU A 28 2.51 -15.52 9.88
C GLU A 28 2.01 -14.79 11.14
N THR A 29 1.83 -13.47 11.05
CA THR A 29 1.28 -12.70 12.15
C THR A 29 -0.19 -13.04 12.39
N GLN A 30 -1.00 -13.16 11.33
CA GLN A 30 -2.39 -13.56 11.43
C GLN A 30 -2.56 -14.96 12.03
N ALA A 31 -1.68 -15.91 11.68
CA ALA A 31 -1.73 -17.28 12.17
C ALA A 31 -1.54 -17.40 13.70
N VAL A 32 -0.83 -16.45 14.31
CA VAL A 32 -0.56 -16.42 15.77
C VAL A 32 -1.26 -15.27 16.49
N SER A 33 -2.09 -14.50 15.80
CA SER A 33 -2.79 -13.35 16.33
C SER A 33 -4.01 -13.76 17.12
N ALA A 34 -4.19 -13.17 18.31
CA ALA A 34 -5.40 -13.29 19.11
C ALA A 34 -6.59 -12.49 18.51
N LEU A 35 -6.31 -11.56 17.60
CA LEU A 35 -7.30 -10.70 16.95
C LEU A 35 -7.24 -10.81 15.43
N PRO A 36 -8.34 -10.61 14.71
CA PRO A 36 -8.34 -10.44 13.27
C PRO A 36 -7.45 -9.28 12.83
N LEU A 37 -6.64 -9.48 11.78
CA LEU A 37 -5.85 -8.42 11.16
C LEU A 37 -6.53 -7.89 9.91
N ILE A 38 -6.60 -6.57 9.78
CA ILE A 38 -7.10 -5.90 8.58
C ILE A 38 -5.90 -5.58 7.69
N SER A 39 -5.89 -6.17 6.47
CA SER A 39 -4.82 -5.96 5.50
C SER A 39 -4.99 -4.65 4.73
N GLY A 40 -3.89 -3.92 4.55
CA GLY A 40 -3.82 -2.78 3.63
C GLY A 40 -3.46 -3.19 2.18
N VAL A 41 -3.09 -4.46 1.94
CA VAL A 41 -2.67 -4.95 0.63
C VAL A 41 -3.76 -5.77 -0.06
N ALA A 42 -4.37 -6.71 0.66
CA ALA A 42 -5.37 -7.63 0.09
C ALA A 42 -6.53 -6.94 -0.68
N PRO A 43 -7.04 -5.77 -0.26
CA PRO A 43 -8.13 -5.11 -0.98
C PRO A 43 -7.72 -4.43 -2.29
N LEU A 44 -6.42 -4.20 -2.53
CA LEU A 44 -5.94 -3.39 -3.64
C LEU A 44 -6.28 -3.99 -5.00
N ASP A 45 -6.16 -5.30 -5.17
CA ASP A 45 -6.46 -5.95 -6.45
C ASP A 45 -7.92 -5.72 -6.88
N ALA A 46 -8.86 -5.97 -5.97
CA ALA A 46 -10.28 -5.71 -6.22
C ALA A 46 -10.57 -4.20 -6.43
N TYR A 47 -9.85 -3.33 -5.75
CA TYR A 47 -9.95 -1.89 -5.91
C TYR A 47 -9.54 -1.46 -7.34
N PHE A 48 -8.43 -2.01 -7.86
CA PHE A 48 -7.95 -1.74 -9.21
C PHE A 48 -8.92 -2.27 -10.26
N GLN A 49 -9.39 -3.52 -10.10
CA GLN A 49 -10.36 -4.13 -11.03
C GLN A 49 -11.65 -3.31 -11.16
N LYS A 50 -12.20 -2.83 -10.05
CA LYS A 50 -13.40 -1.97 -10.06
C LYS A 50 -13.22 -0.67 -10.84
N ARG A 51 -11.96 -0.23 -11.05
CA ARG A 51 -11.59 0.98 -11.80
C ARG A 51 -11.11 0.71 -13.22
N GLY A 52 -11.10 -0.56 -13.65
CA GLY A 52 -10.60 -0.96 -14.96
C GLY A 52 -9.08 -0.83 -15.12
N ILE A 53 -8.34 -0.87 -14.01
CA ILE A 53 -6.87 -0.77 -13.99
C ILE A 53 -6.31 -2.18 -14.10
N GLY A 54 -5.65 -2.47 -15.22
CA GLY A 54 -5.06 -3.78 -15.51
C GLY A 54 -3.59 -3.88 -15.14
N THR A 55 -2.87 -2.76 -15.15
CA THR A 55 -1.44 -2.70 -14.84
C THR A 55 -1.14 -1.54 -13.90
N VAL A 56 -0.42 -1.80 -12.81
CA VAL A 56 0.00 -0.77 -11.84
C VAL A 56 1.52 -0.69 -11.74
N GLY A 57 2.04 0.53 -11.79
CA GLY A 57 3.42 0.84 -11.45
C GLY A 57 3.56 1.03 -9.94
N ILE A 58 4.54 0.39 -9.31
CA ILE A 58 4.67 0.42 -7.85
C ILE A 58 5.85 1.28 -7.42
N LEU A 59 5.59 2.25 -6.54
CA LEU A 59 6.59 2.99 -5.79
C LEU A 59 6.45 2.67 -4.30
N GLY A 60 7.56 2.44 -3.60
CA GLY A 60 7.53 2.11 -2.17
C GLY A 60 8.83 1.53 -1.65
N THR A 61 8.73 0.65 -0.66
CA THR A 61 9.91 -0.05 -0.15
C THR A 61 10.45 -1.06 -1.17
N LYS A 62 11.73 -1.41 -1.03
CA LYS A 62 12.39 -2.39 -1.90
C LYS A 62 11.61 -3.70 -2.02
N VAL A 63 11.13 -4.24 -0.91
CA VAL A 63 10.40 -5.51 -0.92
C VAL A 63 9.07 -5.38 -1.65
N VAL A 64 8.34 -4.30 -1.44
CA VAL A 64 7.05 -4.04 -2.08
C VAL A 64 7.19 -3.94 -3.60
N MET A 65 8.21 -3.19 -4.08
CA MET A 65 8.49 -3.08 -5.51
C MET A 65 8.96 -4.39 -6.14
N LYS A 66 9.89 -5.11 -5.48
CA LYS A 66 10.43 -6.39 -5.99
C LYS A 66 9.42 -7.52 -6.03
N THR A 67 8.49 -7.55 -5.11
CA THR A 67 7.51 -8.63 -5.00
C THR A 67 6.16 -8.31 -5.65
N GLY A 68 5.99 -7.11 -6.18
CA GLY A 68 4.70 -6.68 -6.69
C GLY A 68 3.61 -6.75 -5.62
N LEU A 69 3.80 -6.03 -4.50
CA LEU A 69 2.88 -6.07 -3.35
C LEU A 69 2.71 -7.49 -2.78
N TYR A 70 3.84 -8.16 -2.54
CA TYR A 70 3.90 -9.52 -1.97
C TYR A 70 3.22 -10.61 -2.82
N GLY A 71 3.07 -10.36 -4.14
CA GLY A 71 2.38 -11.28 -5.04
C GLY A 71 0.86 -11.38 -4.80
N GLN A 72 0.26 -10.42 -4.09
CA GLN A 72 -1.17 -10.45 -3.76
C GLN A 72 -2.07 -9.83 -4.84
N LEU A 73 -1.50 -9.31 -5.93
CA LEU A 73 -2.25 -8.86 -7.10
C LEU A 73 -2.44 -10.04 -8.07
N HIS A 74 -3.63 -10.60 -8.11
CA HIS A 74 -3.93 -11.81 -8.90
C HIS A 74 -4.51 -11.50 -10.27
N GLN A 75 -5.19 -10.37 -10.42
CA GLN A 75 -5.85 -9.93 -11.65
C GLN A 75 -5.18 -8.68 -12.23
N THR A 76 -4.44 -7.94 -11.43
CA THR A 76 -3.73 -6.72 -11.82
C THR A 76 -2.25 -7.02 -11.96
N LYS A 77 -1.65 -6.62 -13.07
CA LYS A 77 -0.21 -6.77 -13.29
C LYS A 77 0.54 -5.67 -12.53
N ALA A 78 1.54 -6.05 -11.75
CA ALA A 78 2.48 -5.13 -11.11
C ALA A 78 3.73 -4.95 -11.98
N VAL A 79 4.20 -3.71 -12.12
CA VAL A 79 5.45 -3.36 -12.79
C VAL A 79 6.27 -2.41 -11.92
N ALA A 80 7.60 -2.47 -12.07
CA ALA A 80 8.54 -1.58 -11.40
C ALA A 80 9.66 -1.16 -12.37
N LEU A 81 10.46 -0.19 -11.97
CA LEU A 81 11.71 0.17 -12.64
C LEU A 81 12.84 -0.66 -12.01
N GLU A 82 13.01 -1.91 -12.47
CA GLU A 82 13.82 -2.93 -11.81
C GLU A 82 15.25 -2.47 -11.51
N ASP A 83 15.87 -1.76 -12.45
CA ASP A 83 17.25 -1.27 -12.33
C ASP A 83 17.41 -0.11 -11.33
N GLU A 84 16.29 0.51 -10.92
CA GLU A 84 16.26 1.66 -10.04
C GLU A 84 15.65 1.36 -8.65
N ILE A 85 15.18 0.15 -8.42
CA ILE A 85 14.52 -0.23 -7.16
C ILE A 85 15.36 0.15 -5.93
N GLU A 86 16.67 -0.10 -5.97
CA GLU A 86 17.55 0.20 -4.82
C GLU A 86 17.62 1.71 -4.55
N HIS A 87 17.75 2.51 -5.59
CA HIS A 87 17.82 3.97 -5.47
C HIS A 87 16.50 4.57 -5.02
N LEU A 88 15.38 4.16 -5.62
CA LEU A 88 14.04 4.61 -5.24
C LEU A 88 13.70 4.21 -3.80
N ALA A 89 14.02 2.97 -3.42
CA ALA A 89 13.78 2.48 -2.07
C ALA A 89 14.60 3.23 -1.01
N GLN A 90 15.88 3.53 -1.30
CA GLN A 90 16.70 4.31 -0.39
C GLN A 90 16.16 5.74 -0.25
N SER A 91 15.83 6.39 -1.38
CA SER A 91 15.26 7.74 -1.35
C SER A 91 13.92 7.80 -0.58
N TYR A 92 13.08 6.76 -0.73
CA TYR A 92 11.85 6.62 0.06
C TYR A 92 12.14 6.49 1.55
N GLN A 93 13.10 5.64 1.93
CA GLN A 93 13.47 5.45 3.33
C GLN A 93 14.01 6.74 3.95
N ASP A 94 14.85 7.47 3.23
CA ASP A 94 15.41 8.75 3.68
C ASP A 94 14.30 9.78 3.90
N LEU A 95 13.35 9.88 2.98
CA LEU A 95 12.15 10.74 3.08
C LEU A 95 11.30 10.36 4.30
N ALA A 96 11.01 9.07 4.49
CA ALA A 96 10.18 8.58 5.59
C ALA A 96 10.83 8.84 6.96
N VAL A 97 12.15 8.63 7.08
CA VAL A 97 12.90 8.90 8.31
C VAL A 97 12.98 10.40 8.60
N ALA A 98 13.14 11.23 7.56
CA ALA A 98 13.21 12.69 7.70
C ALA A 98 11.83 13.32 8.00
N GLY A 99 10.72 12.65 7.64
CA GLY A 99 9.37 13.17 7.76
C GLY A 99 9.07 14.36 6.83
N HIS A 100 9.89 14.57 5.81
CA HIS A 100 9.69 15.59 4.78
C HIS A 100 10.33 15.15 3.45
N CYS A 101 9.87 15.73 2.36
CA CYS A 101 10.35 15.46 1.00
C CYS A 101 11.15 16.65 0.47
N THR A 102 12.37 16.41 -0.01
CA THR A 102 13.14 17.44 -0.72
C THR A 102 12.63 17.60 -2.16
N ASP A 103 13.00 18.72 -2.81
CA ASP A 103 12.62 18.94 -4.21
C ASP A 103 13.26 17.90 -5.15
N GLU A 104 14.47 17.44 -4.86
CA GLU A 104 15.16 16.38 -5.60
C GLU A 104 14.46 15.03 -5.46
N GLN A 105 14.07 14.66 -4.25
CA GLN A 105 13.31 13.43 -4.00
C GLN A 105 11.94 13.50 -4.70
N ARG A 106 11.27 14.64 -4.64
CA ARG A 106 10.01 14.86 -5.33
C ARG A 106 10.16 14.67 -6.84
N ALA A 107 11.15 15.33 -7.45
CA ALA A 107 11.43 15.20 -8.88
C ALA A 107 11.72 13.75 -9.26
N LEU A 108 12.51 13.03 -8.45
CA LEU A 108 12.83 11.62 -8.63
C LEU A 108 11.57 10.74 -8.67
N PHE A 109 10.67 10.87 -7.68
CA PHE A 109 9.47 10.03 -7.61
C PHE A 109 8.44 10.40 -8.69
N MET A 110 8.29 11.67 -9.02
CA MET A 110 7.39 12.09 -10.09
C MET A 110 7.88 11.62 -11.47
N ASP A 111 9.20 11.69 -11.74
CA ASP A 111 9.81 11.15 -12.96
C ASP A 111 9.67 9.62 -13.02
N ALA A 112 9.95 8.92 -11.92
CA ALA A 112 9.76 7.48 -11.83
C ALA A 112 8.32 7.07 -12.12
N GLY A 113 7.34 7.81 -11.59
CA GLY A 113 5.93 7.61 -11.88
C GLY A 113 5.59 7.79 -13.36
N ALA A 114 6.09 8.84 -13.99
CA ALA A 114 5.90 9.09 -15.42
C ALA A 114 6.48 7.95 -16.28
N ARG A 115 7.68 7.45 -15.94
CA ARG A 115 8.32 6.33 -16.66
C ARG A 115 7.66 4.98 -16.41
N LEU A 116 7.07 4.75 -15.25
CA LEU A 116 6.24 3.57 -15.02
C LEU A 116 5.06 3.53 -16.00
N VAL A 117 4.47 4.67 -16.30
CA VAL A 117 3.39 4.78 -17.29
C VAL A 117 3.94 4.69 -18.72
N SER A 118 4.92 5.53 -19.11
CA SER A 118 5.40 5.62 -20.48
C SER A 118 6.19 4.38 -20.93
N ASP A 119 7.06 3.83 -20.09
CA ASP A 119 8.02 2.80 -20.47
C ASP A 119 7.58 1.40 -20.05
N ARG A 120 6.76 1.29 -18.98
CA ARG A 120 6.28 0.02 -18.45
C ARG A 120 4.79 -0.24 -18.71
N GLY A 121 4.08 0.75 -19.27
CA GLY A 121 2.67 0.63 -19.65
C GLY A 121 1.72 0.50 -18.46
N ALA A 122 2.05 1.15 -17.34
CA ALA A 122 1.15 1.18 -16.19
C ALA A 122 -0.05 2.09 -16.47
N ASP A 123 -1.24 1.65 -16.11
CA ASP A 123 -2.48 2.45 -16.16
C ASP A 123 -2.55 3.45 -15.00
N ALA A 124 -1.90 3.12 -13.89
CA ALA A 124 -1.80 3.96 -12.70
C ALA A 124 -0.51 3.68 -11.93
N VAL A 125 -0.06 4.66 -11.15
CA VAL A 125 1.05 4.54 -10.21
C VAL A 125 0.50 4.38 -8.80
N VAL A 126 0.95 3.35 -8.08
CA VAL A 126 0.55 3.06 -6.71
C VAL A 126 1.64 3.52 -5.75
N LEU A 127 1.26 4.41 -4.83
CA LEU A 127 2.09 4.78 -3.70
C LEU A 127 1.95 3.70 -2.63
N ALA A 128 2.88 2.75 -2.64
CA ALA A 128 2.89 1.60 -1.74
C ALA A 128 3.88 1.78 -0.57
N GLY A 129 3.97 3.01 -0.10
CA GLY A 129 4.71 3.44 1.07
C GLY A 129 3.99 4.63 1.68
N THR A 130 3.63 4.55 2.96
CA THR A 130 2.72 5.50 3.64
C THR A 130 3.22 6.96 3.64
N ASP A 131 4.52 7.17 3.50
CA ASP A 131 5.12 8.52 3.50
C ASP A 131 5.35 9.07 2.09
N LEU A 132 5.06 8.30 1.02
CA LEU A 132 5.19 8.78 -0.36
C LEU A 132 4.22 9.93 -0.68
N ASN A 133 3.12 10.05 0.04
CA ASN A 133 2.24 11.21 -0.06
C ASN A 133 3.01 12.54 0.09
N LEU A 134 4.05 12.60 0.92
CA LEU A 134 4.90 13.80 1.07
C LEU A 134 5.53 14.26 -0.27
N ALA A 135 5.73 13.34 -1.21
CA ALA A 135 6.22 13.67 -2.54
C ALA A 135 5.09 14.10 -3.51
N PHE A 136 3.87 13.58 -3.34
CA PHE A 136 2.77 13.74 -4.28
C PHE A 136 1.67 14.70 -3.83
N ASP A 137 1.49 14.93 -2.52
CA ASP A 137 0.44 15.79 -1.99
C ASP A 137 0.47 17.20 -2.59
N GLY A 138 -0.72 17.67 -3.03
CA GLY A 138 -0.92 18.98 -3.63
C GLY A 138 -0.24 19.15 -4.99
N ARG A 139 0.21 18.07 -5.64
CA ARG A 139 0.86 18.11 -6.95
C ARG A 139 -0.03 17.47 -8.01
N ALA A 140 -0.16 18.15 -9.14
CA ALA A 140 -0.77 17.58 -10.33
C ALA A 140 0.24 16.67 -11.06
N THR A 141 -0.23 15.52 -11.54
CA THR A 141 0.50 14.62 -12.41
C THR A 141 -0.28 14.42 -13.70
N ASP A 142 0.41 14.14 -14.80
CA ASP A 142 -0.21 13.79 -16.09
C ASP A 142 -0.62 12.30 -16.15
N TYR A 143 -0.53 11.60 -15.03
CA TYR A 143 -0.89 10.20 -14.88
C TYR A 143 -1.71 9.97 -13.60
N THR A 144 -2.42 8.85 -13.55
CA THR A 144 -3.22 8.47 -12.39
C THR A 144 -2.31 8.00 -11.25
N VAL A 145 -2.51 8.60 -10.07
CA VAL A 145 -1.83 8.19 -8.82
C VAL A 145 -2.88 7.63 -7.87
N ILE A 146 -2.56 6.51 -7.24
CA ILE A 146 -3.39 5.87 -6.21
C ILE A 146 -2.54 5.72 -4.96
N ASP A 147 -2.93 6.37 -3.87
CA ASP A 147 -2.32 6.12 -2.58
C ASP A 147 -2.95 4.88 -1.94
N ALA A 148 -2.14 3.85 -1.70
CA ALA A 148 -2.61 2.64 -1.03
C ALA A 148 -3.02 2.91 0.42
N LEU A 149 -2.48 3.97 1.05
CA LEU A 149 -2.90 4.41 2.38
C LEU A 149 -4.36 4.88 2.36
N ASP A 150 -4.78 5.66 1.36
CA ASP A 150 -6.17 6.13 1.25
C ASP A 150 -7.15 4.96 1.11
N VAL A 151 -6.79 3.93 0.32
CA VAL A 151 -7.60 2.72 0.19
C VAL A 151 -7.76 2.00 1.53
N HIS A 152 -6.66 1.87 2.29
CA HIS A 152 -6.68 1.24 3.60
C HIS A 152 -7.48 2.06 4.62
N VAL A 153 -7.29 3.38 4.65
CA VAL A 153 -8.02 4.30 5.53
C VAL A 153 -9.52 4.27 5.26
N ASP A 154 -9.96 4.23 3.99
CA ASP A 154 -11.39 4.10 3.66
C ASP A 154 -12.01 2.84 4.27
N ILE A 155 -11.32 1.70 4.16
CA ILE A 155 -11.78 0.44 4.73
C ILE A 155 -11.88 0.55 6.26
N LEU A 156 -10.85 1.06 6.92
CA LEU A 156 -10.84 1.22 8.38
C LEU A 156 -11.92 2.19 8.86
N ALA A 157 -12.11 3.31 8.16
CA ALA A 157 -13.15 4.29 8.48
C ALA A 157 -14.56 3.70 8.33
N ARG A 158 -14.80 2.94 7.24
CA ARG A 158 -16.09 2.27 7.03
C ARG A 158 -16.36 1.18 8.06
N LEU A 159 -15.34 0.44 8.46
CA LEU A 159 -15.44 -0.53 9.54
C LEU A 159 -15.75 0.16 10.87
N ALA A 160 -15.02 1.19 11.24
CA ALA A 160 -15.17 1.92 12.48
C ALA A 160 -16.55 2.62 12.61
N THR A 161 -17.14 3.00 11.47
CA THR A 161 -18.47 3.64 11.41
C THR A 161 -19.62 2.66 11.17
N GLY A 162 -19.35 1.35 11.12
CA GLY A 162 -20.36 0.31 10.93
C GLY A 162 -20.94 0.23 9.51
N HIS A 163 -20.31 0.83 8.50
CA HIS A 163 -20.73 0.75 7.11
C HIS A 163 -20.35 -0.58 6.45
N ILE A 164 -19.40 -1.30 7.01
CA ILE A 164 -19.01 -2.65 6.64
C ILE A 164 -18.79 -3.49 7.88
N THR A 165 -18.95 -4.81 7.74
CA THR A 165 -18.63 -5.77 8.81
C THR A 165 -17.12 -6.04 8.87
N LEU A 166 -16.68 -6.66 9.97
CA LEU A 166 -15.29 -7.10 10.11
C LEU A 166 -14.91 -8.13 9.03
N GLU A 167 -15.83 -9.03 8.68
CA GLU A 167 -15.63 -10.04 7.65
C GLU A 167 -15.43 -9.41 6.25
N GLN A 168 -16.26 -8.39 5.94
CA GLN A 168 -16.11 -7.60 4.71
C GLN A 168 -14.78 -6.83 4.68
N ALA A 169 -14.36 -6.24 5.82
CA ALA A 169 -13.07 -5.55 5.92
C ALA A 169 -11.88 -6.50 5.75
N MET A 170 -12.03 -7.77 6.12
CA MET A 170 -11.03 -8.83 5.90
C MET A 170 -11.07 -9.41 4.48
N GLY A 171 -11.93 -8.90 3.60
CA GLY A 171 -12.06 -9.40 2.22
C GLY A 171 -12.79 -10.74 2.09
N LYS A 172 -13.52 -11.17 3.13
CA LYS A 172 -14.34 -12.37 3.02
C LYS A 172 -15.65 -12.02 2.29
N PRO A 173 -16.09 -12.87 1.33
CA PRO A 173 -17.37 -12.66 0.67
C PRO A 173 -18.53 -12.75 1.69
N ASP A 174 -19.60 -12.01 1.41
CA ASP A 174 -20.85 -12.17 2.15
C ASP A 174 -21.35 -13.61 1.99
N VAL A 175 -21.64 -14.28 3.10
CA VAL A 175 -22.21 -15.63 3.13
C VAL A 175 -23.70 -15.57 2.85
#